data_ed52484b5f0fa33195352c9d563905e2
#
_entry.id   ed52484b5f0fa33195352c9d563905e2
#
_cell.length_a   1.000
_cell.length_b   1.000
_cell.length_c   1.000
_cell.angle_alpha   90.00
_cell.angle_beta   90.00
_cell.angle_gamma   90.00
#
_symmetry.space_group_name_H-M   'P 1'
#
loop_
_entity.id
_entity.type
_entity.pdbx_description
1 polymer ?
#
loop_
_entity_poly.entity_id
_entity_poly.type
_entity_poly.pdbx_seq_one_letter_code
_entity_poly.pdbx_strand_id
1 'polypeptide(L)'
;APLTASSDSGDVSQMMPMNLFTAVCWPVGVAPHTWQSCASAGSTIGQKGTFYAAKVIAATAYDLYTRPELRKEIQDEFDAQDREPYAPMYDGE
;
A
#
# COMPACT_ATOMS: atom_id res chain seq x y z
N ALA A 1 -5.68 -12.31 8.59
CA ALA A 1 -5.49 -11.66 9.89
C ALA A 1 -5.24 -10.16 9.71
N PRO A 2 -5.71 -9.31 10.61
CA PRO A 2 -5.45 -7.89 10.50
C PRO A 2 -3.96 -7.59 10.66
N LEU A 3 -3.47 -6.66 9.87
CA LEU A 3 -2.10 -6.18 9.98
C LEU A 3 -2.03 -5.13 11.10
N THR A 4 -1.07 -5.31 12.01
CA THR A 4 -0.85 -4.38 13.10
C THR A 4 0.49 -3.70 12.91
N ALA A 5 0.49 -2.68 12.08
CA ALA A 5 1.70 -1.90 11.78
C ALA A 5 1.32 -0.44 11.63
N SER A 6 2.32 0.42 11.70
CA SER A 6 2.12 1.85 11.47
C SER A 6 3.08 2.35 10.39
N SER A 7 2.62 3.29 9.62
CA SER A 7 3.42 3.92 8.56
C SER A 7 2.79 5.25 8.15
N ASP A 8 3.50 6.01 7.34
CA ASP A 8 2.98 7.26 6.78
C ASP A 8 1.80 7.05 5.84
N SER A 9 1.51 5.80 5.45
CA SER A 9 0.32 5.46 4.66
C SER A 9 -0.98 5.90 5.35
N GLY A 10 -1.00 5.94 6.68
CA GLY A 10 -2.15 6.44 7.43
C GLY A 10 -2.48 7.89 7.08
N ASP A 11 -1.48 8.75 6.96
CA ASP A 11 -1.69 10.14 6.56
C ASP A 11 -2.22 10.25 5.13
N VAL A 12 -1.67 9.47 4.21
CA VAL A 12 -2.12 9.46 2.82
C VAL A 12 -3.59 9.03 2.73
N SER A 13 -4.00 8.01 3.50
CA SER A 13 -5.36 7.50 3.47
C SER A 13 -6.40 8.51 3.95
N GLN A 14 -6.00 9.52 4.73
CA GLN A 14 -6.88 10.59 5.18
C GLN A 14 -7.12 11.63 4.11
N MET A 15 -6.25 11.74 3.14
CA MET A 15 -6.29 12.77 2.10
C MET A 15 -6.84 12.28 0.77
N MET A 16 -6.68 11.00 0.47
CA MET A 16 -7.10 10.42 -0.81
C MET A 16 -7.39 8.93 -0.67
N PRO A 17 -8.14 8.35 -1.62
CA PRO A 17 -8.33 6.91 -1.65
C PRO A 17 -6.98 6.20 -1.74
N MET A 18 -6.81 5.15 -0.96
CA MET A 18 -5.56 4.41 -0.93
C MET A 18 -5.86 2.92 -0.90
N ASN A 19 -5.06 2.15 -1.62
CA ASN A 19 -5.08 0.69 -1.58
C ASN A 19 -3.73 0.17 -1.10
N LEU A 20 -3.77 -0.84 -0.26
CA LEU A 20 -2.58 -1.47 0.27
C LEU A 20 -2.71 -2.98 0.11
N PHE A 21 -1.65 -3.62 -0.35
CA PHE A 21 -1.62 -5.07 -0.46
C PHE A 21 -0.23 -5.59 -0.08
N THR A 22 -0.14 -6.89 0.15
CA THR A 22 1.13 -7.51 0.50
C THR A 22 1.52 -8.54 -0.55
N ALA A 23 2.83 -8.75 -0.70
CA ALA A 23 3.39 -9.77 -1.57
C ALA A 23 4.47 -10.53 -0.82
N VAL A 24 4.70 -11.77 -1.21
CA VAL A 24 5.70 -12.62 -0.56
C VAL A 24 7.09 -12.18 -1.02
N CYS A 25 7.90 -11.71 -0.07
CA CYS A 25 9.28 -11.27 -0.33
C CYS A 25 10.29 -11.98 0.56
N TRP A 26 9.86 -12.75 1.55
CA TRP A 26 10.72 -13.59 2.36
C TRP A 26 10.01 -14.85 2.85
N PRO A 27 10.79 -15.88 3.28
CA PRO A 27 10.20 -17.13 3.77
C PRO A 27 9.44 -16.94 5.09
N VAL A 28 8.57 -17.90 5.37
CA VAL A 28 7.89 -17.98 6.67
C VAL A 28 8.92 -18.08 7.80
N GLY A 29 8.68 -17.36 8.87
CA GLY A 29 9.55 -17.36 10.05
C GLY A 29 10.58 -16.24 10.07
N VAL A 30 10.69 -15.46 8.98
CA VAL A 30 11.57 -14.28 8.96
C VAL A 30 10.82 -13.10 9.59
N ALA A 31 11.40 -12.51 10.63
CA ALA A 31 10.80 -11.35 11.28
C ALA A 31 11.11 -10.06 10.50
N PRO A 32 10.19 -9.10 10.46
CA PRO A 32 10.49 -7.80 9.87
C PRO A 32 11.56 -7.05 10.68
N HIS A 33 12.21 -6.10 10.04
CA HIS A 33 13.27 -5.27 10.64
C HIS A 33 14.44 -6.09 11.20
N THR A 34 14.84 -7.12 10.46
CA THR A 34 15.97 -7.99 10.82
C THR A 34 16.92 -8.11 9.64
N TRP A 35 18.15 -8.61 9.91
CA TRP A 35 19.08 -8.86 8.81
C TRP A 35 18.57 -9.96 7.87
N GLN A 36 17.78 -10.92 8.39
CA GLN A 36 17.19 -11.97 7.60
C GLN A 36 16.19 -11.40 6.59
N SER A 37 15.36 -10.43 6.99
CA SER A 37 14.44 -9.79 6.07
C SER A 37 15.18 -8.98 5.01
N CYS A 38 16.26 -8.32 5.39
CA CYS A 38 17.09 -7.57 4.45
C CYS A 38 17.73 -8.51 3.41
N ALA A 39 18.30 -9.62 3.87
CA ALA A 39 18.91 -10.61 2.98
C ALA A 39 17.88 -11.25 2.06
N SER A 40 16.67 -11.56 2.57
CA SER A 40 15.60 -12.15 1.78
C SER A 40 15.07 -11.19 0.72
N ALA A 41 14.99 -9.90 1.04
CA ALA A 41 14.53 -8.89 0.08
C ALA A 41 15.44 -8.80 -1.14
N GLY A 42 16.75 -9.02 -0.97
CA GLY A 42 17.72 -9.05 -2.07
C GLY A 42 17.85 -10.42 -2.75
N SER A 43 17.14 -11.43 -2.26
CA SER A 43 17.21 -12.79 -2.79
C SER A 43 16.24 -12.98 -3.96
N THR A 44 16.26 -14.19 -4.55
CA THR A 44 15.33 -14.55 -5.62
C THR A 44 13.88 -14.44 -5.17
N ILE A 45 13.57 -14.81 -3.93
CA ILE A 45 12.21 -14.70 -3.37
C ILE A 45 11.78 -13.22 -3.34
N GLY A 46 12.64 -12.34 -2.84
CA GLY A 46 12.35 -10.91 -2.80
C GLY A 46 12.19 -10.32 -4.18
N GLN A 47 13.04 -10.68 -5.13
CA GLN A 47 12.94 -10.23 -6.51
C GLN A 47 11.64 -10.66 -7.17
N LYS A 48 11.23 -11.92 -6.99
CA LYS A 48 9.96 -12.42 -7.54
C LYS A 48 8.77 -11.71 -6.91
N GLY A 49 8.80 -11.47 -5.60
CA GLY A 49 7.76 -10.72 -4.92
C GLY A 49 7.64 -9.30 -5.43
N THR A 50 8.78 -8.65 -5.66
CA THR A 50 8.83 -7.29 -6.22
C THR A 50 8.24 -7.25 -7.63
N PHE A 51 8.60 -8.19 -8.50
CA PHE A 51 8.03 -8.26 -9.84
C PHE A 51 6.53 -8.51 -9.81
N TYR A 52 6.06 -9.40 -8.93
CA TYR A 52 4.64 -9.66 -8.77
C TYR A 52 3.90 -8.40 -8.32
N ALA A 53 4.43 -7.71 -7.32
CA ALA A 53 3.84 -6.47 -6.83
C ALA A 53 3.79 -5.40 -7.92
N ALA A 54 4.86 -5.27 -8.71
CA ALA A 54 4.92 -4.32 -9.82
C ALA A 54 3.86 -4.62 -10.87
N LYS A 55 3.62 -5.89 -11.19
CA LYS A 55 2.57 -6.30 -12.14
C LYS A 55 1.18 -5.95 -11.61
N VAL A 56 0.92 -6.18 -10.33
CA VAL A 56 -0.37 -5.84 -9.71
C VAL A 56 -0.59 -4.33 -9.73
N ILE A 57 0.41 -3.55 -9.39
CA ILE A 57 0.32 -2.08 -9.42
C ILE A 57 0.07 -1.59 -10.84
N ALA A 58 0.78 -2.13 -11.82
CA ALA A 58 0.61 -1.75 -13.22
C ALA A 58 -0.80 -2.09 -13.74
N ALA A 59 -1.31 -3.27 -13.41
CA ALA A 59 -2.66 -3.68 -13.80
C ALA A 59 -3.72 -2.78 -13.16
N THR A 60 -3.54 -2.44 -11.89
CA THR A 60 -4.45 -1.53 -11.16
C THR A 60 -4.42 -0.14 -11.80
N ALA A 61 -3.24 0.37 -12.11
CA ALA A 61 -3.11 1.68 -12.77
C ALA A 61 -3.77 1.68 -14.14
N TYR A 62 -3.61 0.60 -14.91
CA TYR A 62 -4.26 0.46 -16.21
C TYR A 62 -5.78 0.53 -16.07
N ASP A 63 -6.35 -0.21 -15.12
CA ASP A 63 -7.80 -0.19 -14.87
C ASP A 63 -8.27 1.21 -14.45
N LEU A 64 -7.53 1.90 -13.60
CA LEU A 64 -7.88 3.24 -13.15
C LEU A 64 -7.84 4.25 -14.28
N TYR A 65 -6.87 4.14 -15.20
CA TYR A 65 -6.77 5.06 -16.34
C TYR A 65 -7.81 4.80 -17.41
N THR A 66 -8.22 3.55 -17.61
CA THR A 66 -9.14 3.18 -18.69
C THR A 66 -10.60 3.12 -18.27
N ARG A 67 -10.89 3.18 -16.96
CA ARG A 67 -12.25 3.06 -16.41
C ARG A 67 -12.60 4.28 -15.56
N PRO A 68 -13.08 5.38 -16.17
CA PRO A 68 -13.49 6.56 -15.41
C PRO A 68 -14.56 6.28 -14.36
N GLU A 69 -15.48 5.34 -14.64
CA GLU A 69 -16.52 4.93 -13.69
C GLU A 69 -15.93 4.31 -12.43
N LEU A 70 -14.85 3.55 -12.55
CA LEU A 70 -14.18 2.96 -11.40
C LEU A 70 -13.55 4.04 -10.51
N ARG A 71 -12.91 5.02 -11.11
CA ARG A 71 -12.33 6.15 -10.37
C ARG A 71 -13.41 6.93 -9.62
N LYS A 72 -14.57 7.12 -10.24
CA LYS A 72 -15.69 7.80 -9.61
C LYS A 72 -16.21 7.01 -8.42
N GLU A 73 -16.40 5.71 -8.56
CA GLU A 73 -16.86 4.84 -7.47
C GLU A 73 -15.91 4.88 -6.29
N ILE A 74 -14.60 4.81 -6.55
CA ILE A 74 -13.58 4.86 -5.51
C ILE A 74 -13.61 6.21 -4.80
N GLN A 75 -13.70 7.31 -5.54
CA GLN A 75 -13.76 8.63 -4.95
C GLN A 75 -15.03 8.84 -4.14
N ASP A 76 -16.17 8.34 -4.64
CA ASP A 76 -17.46 8.44 -3.94
C ASP A 76 -17.41 7.67 -2.62
N GLU A 77 -16.80 6.48 -2.61
CA GLU A 77 -16.64 5.71 -1.39
C GLU A 77 -15.74 6.45 -0.39
N PHE A 78 -14.65 7.04 -0.87
CA PHE A 78 -13.74 7.82 -0.04
C PHE A 78 -14.47 9.03 0.58
N ASP A 79 -15.26 9.74 -0.21
CA ASP A 79 -15.99 10.93 0.24
C ASP A 79 -17.11 10.57 1.22
N ALA A 80 -17.68 9.36 1.09
CA ALA A 80 -18.75 8.89 1.96
C ALA A 80 -18.26 8.45 3.35
N GLN A 81 -16.96 8.25 3.54
CA GLN A 81 -16.42 7.88 4.84
C GLN A 81 -16.52 9.04 5.82
N ASP A 82 -17.04 8.75 7.00
CA ASP A 82 -17.13 9.73 8.09
C ASP A 82 -15.77 9.78 8.81
N ARG A 83 -15.08 10.88 8.65
CA ARG A 83 -13.77 11.07 9.30
C ARG A 83 -13.57 12.53 9.65
N GLU A 84 -12.73 12.75 10.64
CA GLU A 84 -12.36 14.11 11.03
C GLU A 84 -11.49 14.77 9.95
N PRO A 85 -11.53 16.11 9.83
CA PRO A 85 -10.61 16.80 8.93
C PRO A 85 -9.16 16.44 9.23
N TYR A 86 -8.39 16.21 8.17
CA TYR A 86 -6.99 15.84 8.32
C TYR A 86 -6.17 17.02 8.81
N ALA A 87 -5.36 16.76 9.83
CA ALA A 87 -4.36 17.72 10.31
C ALA A 87 -3.06 16.95 10.54
N PRO A 88 -1.95 17.30 9.87
CA PRO A 88 -0.67 16.64 10.10
C PRO A 88 -0.16 16.89 11.52
N MET A 89 0.65 15.97 12.02
CA MET A 89 1.23 16.10 13.36
C MET A 89 2.17 17.30 13.49
N TYR A 90 2.71 17.77 12.37
CA TYR A 90 3.51 18.97 12.30
C TYR A 90 3.18 19.68 10.98
N ASP A 91 3.43 20.98 10.94
CA ASP A 91 3.01 21.83 9.83
C ASP A 91 4.03 21.94 8.69
N GLY A 92 5.11 21.22 8.77
CA GLY A 92 6.11 21.20 7.72
C GLY A 92 7.14 22.33 7.78
N GLU A 93 7.17 23.05 8.87
CA GLU A 93 8.19 24.08 9.08
C GLU A 93 9.51 23.52 9.54
#